data_4025a200a68ed2ec9230435f96865ec4
#
_entry.id   4025a200a68ed2ec9230435f96865ec4
#
_cell.length_a   1.000
_cell.length_b   1.000
_cell.length_c   1.000
_cell.angle_alpha   90.00
_cell.angle_beta   90.00
_cell.angle_gamma   90.00
#
_symmetry.space_group_name_H-M   'P 1'
#
loop_
_entity.id
_entity.type
_entity.pdbx_description
1 polymer ?
#
loop_
_entity_poly.entity_id
_entity_poly.type
_entity_poly.pdbx_seq_one_letter_code
_entity_poly.pdbx_strand_id
1 'polypeptide(L)'
;IGPNCYLEPPFHANFGGKHCYFGDHIYANFNLTVVDDTHIYVGDHTMFGPNVTLATAGHPILPELRKQNYQYNQAIHIGKNCWLGAGAGLVEFI
;
A
#
# COMPACT_ATOMS: atom_id res chain seq x y z
N ILE A 1 4.43 -4.50 11.63
CA ILE A 1 5.75 -4.30 10.99
C ILE A 1 6.76 -5.20 11.67
N GLY A 2 7.50 -5.97 10.86
CA GLY A 2 8.52 -6.87 11.36
C GLY A 2 9.77 -6.15 11.84
N PRO A 3 10.75 -6.90 12.38
CA PRO A 3 12.00 -6.31 12.85
C PRO A 3 12.86 -5.81 11.70
N ASN A 4 13.78 -4.91 12.04
CA ASN A 4 14.76 -4.36 11.09
C ASN A 4 14.14 -3.62 9.90
N CYS A 5 12.91 -3.14 10.05
CA CYS A 5 12.28 -2.30 9.04
C CYS A 5 12.65 -0.84 9.26
N TYR A 6 12.78 -0.09 8.18
CA TYR A 6 13.02 1.34 8.24
C TYR A 6 12.12 2.07 7.26
N LEU A 7 11.35 3.01 7.77
CA LEU A 7 10.48 3.85 6.97
C LEU A 7 10.97 5.29 7.08
N GLU A 8 11.47 5.84 5.98
CA GLU A 8 11.86 7.26 5.95
C GLU A 8 10.62 8.13 6.14
N PRO A 9 10.64 9.08 7.09
CA PRO A 9 9.53 10.00 7.22
C PRO A 9 9.47 10.96 6.03
N PRO A 10 8.29 11.50 5.71
CA PRO A 10 7.01 11.16 6.32
C PRO A 10 6.40 9.89 5.74
N PHE A 11 5.62 9.22 6.57
CA PHE A 11 4.84 8.04 6.21
C PHE A 11 3.35 8.41 6.37
N HIS A 12 2.53 8.06 5.39
CA HIS A 12 1.12 8.42 5.38
C HIS A 12 0.26 7.16 5.36
N ALA A 13 -0.69 7.07 6.28
CA ALA A 13 -1.58 5.93 6.36
C ALA A 13 -2.98 6.38 6.71
N ASN A 14 -3.99 5.86 6.00
CA ASN A 14 -5.37 6.25 6.22
C ASN A 14 -5.90 5.80 7.59
N PHE A 15 -5.54 4.59 8.01
CA PHE A 15 -5.90 4.04 9.31
C PHE A 15 -4.67 3.83 10.19
N GLY A 16 -3.69 4.68 10.09
CA GLY A 16 -2.50 4.64 10.93
C GLY A 16 -1.58 3.45 10.68
N GLY A 17 -1.79 2.70 9.60
CA GLY A 17 -0.98 1.53 9.30
C GLY A 17 -1.44 0.26 10.01
N LYS A 18 -2.61 0.27 10.66
CA LYS A 18 -3.04 -0.88 11.46
C LYS A 18 -3.32 -2.14 10.64
N HIS A 19 -3.58 -2.00 9.35
CA HIS A 19 -3.81 -3.14 8.46
C HIS A 19 -2.57 -3.49 7.62
N CYS A 20 -1.43 -2.91 7.93
CA CYS A 20 -0.18 -3.21 7.23
C CYS A 20 0.58 -4.31 7.95
N TYR A 21 0.94 -5.35 7.21
CA TYR A 21 1.72 -6.47 7.71
C TYR A 21 3.00 -6.55 6.91
N PHE A 22 4.03 -5.88 7.42
CA PHE A 22 5.34 -5.84 6.76
C PHE A 22 6.22 -6.91 7.38
N GLY A 23 6.88 -7.69 6.53
CA GLY A 23 7.83 -8.68 6.96
C GLY A 23 9.10 -8.06 7.52
N ASP A 24 10.22 -8.78 7.39
CA ASP A 24 11.50 -8.37 7.94
C ASP A 24 12.32 -7.59 6.92
N HIS A 25 13.18 -6.68 7.38
CA HIS A 25 14.10 -5.92 6.55
C HIS A 25 13.41 -5.16 5.40
N ILE A 26 12.26 -4.56 5.67
CA ILE A 26 11.60 -3.69 4.71
C ILE A 26 12.23 -2.30 4.78
N TYR A 27 12.52 -1.72 3.63
CA TYR A 27 12.96 -0.33 3.55
C TYR A 27 11.98 0.46 2.69
N ALA A 28 11.50 1.57 3.21
CA ALA A 28 10.67 2.49 2.45
C ALA A 28 11.29 3.87 2.43
N ASN A 29 11.40 4.46 1.26
CA ASN A 29 11.83 5.83 1.11
C ASN A 29 10.69 6.77 1.52
N PHE A 30 10.95 8.08 1.52
CA PHE A 30 9.98 9.06 2.04
C PHE A 30 8.69 9.09 1.22
N ASN A 31 7.62 9.51 1.89
CA ASN A 31 6.27 9.61 1.32
C ASN A 31 5.68 8.28 0.86
N LEU A 32 5.99 7.18 1.54
CA LEU A 32 5.20 5.97 1.35
C LEU A 32 3.78 6.25 1.86
N THR A 33 2.80 6.08 0.99
CA THR A 33 1.40 6.32 1.30
C THR A 33 0.63 5.02 1.19
N VAL A 34 -0.06 4.65 2.27
CA VAL A 34 -0.90 3.45 2.27
C VAL A 34 -2.33 3.86 2.57
N VAL A 35 -3.25 3.41 1.72
CA VAL A 35 -4.69 3.50 1.97
C VAL A 35 -5.09 2.14 2.50
N ASP A 36 -4.91 1.96 3.81
CA ASP A 36 -5.00 0.68 4.48
C ASP A 36 -6.40 0.40 5.04
N ASP A 37 -7.43 0.62 4.22
CA ASP A 37 -8.82 0.32 4.57
C ASP A 37 -9.02 -1.17 4.79
N THR A 38 -8.25 -2.01 4.09
CA THR A 38 -8.11 -3.42 4.42
C THR A 38 -6.62 -3.80 4.40
N HIS A 39 -6.31 -5.08 4.31
CA HIS A 39 -4.98 -5.59 4.60
C HIS A 39 -3.97 -5.38 3.47
N ILE A 40 -2.75 -5.00 3.85
CA ILE A 40 -1.61 -4.91 2.95
C ILE A 40 -0.51 -5.80 3.52
N TYR A 41 -0.06 -6.77 2.71
CA TYR A 41 0.99 -7.71 3.10
C TYR A 41 2.22 -7.48 2.24
N VAL A 42 3.35 -7.24 2.88
CA VAL A 42 4.63 -7.01 2.18
C VAL A 42 5.65 -8.03 2.67
N GLY A 43 6.20 -8.80 1.75
CA GLY A 43 7.19 -9.83 2.06
C GLY A 43 8.56 -9.27 2.41
N ASP A 44 9.40 -10.10 3.00
CA ASP A 44 10.71 -9.71 3.52
C ASP A 44 11.61 -9.11 2.44
N HIS A 45 12.48 -8.19 2.84
CA HIS A 45 13.50 -7.57 2.00
C HIS A 45 12.95 -6.81 0.79
N THR A 46 11.71 -6.37 0.85
CA THR A 46 11.12 -5.52 -0.19
C THR A 46 11.51 -4.06 0.06
N MET A 47 11.75 -3.32 -1.00
CA MET A 47 12.15 -1.93 -0.94
C MET A 47 11.18 -1.05 -1.72
N PHE A 48 10.86 0.10 -1.15
CA PHE A 48 10.01 1.10 -1.81
C PHE A 48 10.83 2.35 -2.10
N GLY A 49 10.78 2.82 -3.34
CA GLY A 49 11.32 4.12 -3.70
C GLY A 49 10.45 5.26 -3.13
N PRO A 50 10.82 6.52 -3.36
CA PRO A 50 10.04 7.63 -2.84
C PRO A 50 8.68 7.76 -3.54
N ASN A 51 7.68 8.27 -2.79
CA ASN A 51 6.36 8.58 -3.31
C ASN A 51 5.60 7.37 -3.88
N VAL A 52 5.75 6.21 -3.25
CA VAL A 52 4.99 5.01 -3.62
C VAL A 52 3.65 5.02 -2.91
N THR A 53 2.60 4.61 -3.60
CA THR A 53 1.25 4.53 -3.05
C THR A 53 0.72 3.10 -3.14
N LEU A 54 0.19 2.58 -2.02
CA LEU A 54 -0.50 1.29 -1.97
C LEU A 54 -1.92 1.55 -1.50
N ALA A 55 -2.90 1.33 -2.36
CA ALA A 55 -4.29 1.64 -2.05
C ALA A 55 -5.16 0.40 -2.12
N THR A 56 -5.77 0.03 -0.99
CA THR A 56 -6.70 -1.10 -0.91
C THR A 56 -8.14 -0.69 -1.24
N ALA A 57 -8.45 0.60 -1.14
CA ALA A 57 -9.78 1.11 -1.46
C ALA A 57 -9.81 1.55 -2.92
N GLY A 58 -10.86 1.19 -3.62
CA GLY A 58 -11.03 1.56 -5.00
C GLY A 58 -12.48 1.83 -5.34
N HIS A 59 -12.72 2.28 -6.56
CA HIS A 59 -14.05 2.54 -7.07
C HIS A 59 -14.27 1.76 -8.36
N PRO A 60 -15.52 1.33 -8.63
CA PRO A 60 -15.81 0.63 -9.89
C PRO A 60 -15.49 1.51 -11.10
N ILE A 61 -15.07 0.86 -12.17
CA ILE A 61 -14.77 1.56 -13.43
C ILE A 61 -16.04 2.08 -14.08
N LEU A 62 -17.16 1.36 -13.94
CA LEU A 62 -18.42 1.73 -14.55
C LEU A 62 -18.97 3.02 -13.94
N PRO A 63 -19.26 4.05 -14.75
CA PRO A 63 -19.74 5.34 -14.23
C PRO A 63 -21.03 5.24 -13.41
N GLU A 64 -21.94 4.33 -13.77
CA GLU A 64 -23.20 4.14 -13.04
C GLU A 64 -22.96 3.73 -11.61
N LEU A 65 -22.02 2.83 -11.38
CA LEU A 65 -21.69 2.36 -10.04
C LEU A 65 -20.97 3.45 -9.24
N ARG A 66 -20.11 4.23 -9.88
CA ARG A 66 -19.44 5.36 -9.22
C ARG A 66 -20.43 6.42 -8.78
N LYS A 67 -21.46 6.69 -9.58
CA LYS A 67 -22.52 7.64 -9.22
C LYS A 67 -23.29 7.22 -7.97
N GLN A 68 -23.36 5.93 -7.71
CA GLN A 68 -24.01 5.39 -6.53
C GLN A 68 -23.07 5.30 -5.33
N ASN A 69 -21.86 5.86 -5.43
CA ASN A 69 -20.85 5.89 -4.37
C ASN A 69 -20.38 4.50 -3.94
N TYR A 70 -20.41 3.53 -4.85
CA TYR A 70 -19.83 2.23 -4.55
C TYR A 70 -18.33 2.36 -4.33
N GLN A 71 -17.86 1.70 -3.29
CA GLN A 71 -16.45 1.55 -2.98
C GLN A 71 -16.21 0.10 -2.58
N TYR A 72 -15.05 -0.43 -2.94
CA TYR A 72 -14.67 -1.76 -2.51
C TYR A 72 -13.26 -1.72 -1.94
N ASN A 73 -12.96 -2.69 -1.07
CA ASN A 73 -11.64 -2.86 -0.48
C ASN A 73 -11.12 -4.23 -0.85
N GLN A 74 -9.88 -4.28 -1.31
CA GLN A 74 -9.25 -5.52 -1.72
C GLN A 74 -7.82 -5.54 -1.21
N ALA A 75 -7.45 -6.66 -0.56
CA ALA A 75 -6.12 -6.79 0.02
C ALA A 75 -5.02 -6.75 -1.04
N ILE A 76 -3.88 -6.19 -0.67
CA ILE A 76 -2.69 -6.13 -1.53
C ILE A 76 -1.66 -7.09 -0.96
N HIS A 77 -1.06 -7.89 -1.84
CA HIS A 77 0.02 -8.81 -1.49
C HIS A 77 1.25 -8.50 -2.34
N ILE A 78 2.33 -8.14 -1.68
CA ILE A 78 3.62 -7.91 -2.33
C ILE A 78 4.59 -8.98 -1.83
N GLY A 79 5.25 -9.67 -2.74
CA GLY A 79 6.15 -10.76 -2.42
C GLY A 79 7.45 -10.31 -1.77
N LYS A 80 8.35 -11.25 -1.56
CA LYS A 80 9.68 -10.99 -1.00
C LYS A 80 10.62 -10.44 -2.07
N ASN A 81 11.61 -9.68 -1.64
CA ASN A 81 12.68 -9.18 -2.50
C ASN A 81 12.17 -8.35 -3.70
N CYS A 82 11.05 -7.67 -3.54
CA CYS A 82 10.52 -6.80 -4.58
C CYS A 82 11.12 -5.41 -4.46
N TRP A 83 11.12 -4.69 -5.58
CA TRP A 83 11.49 -3.28 -5.57
C TRP A 83 10.43 -2.50 -6.33
N LEU A 84 9.83 -1.52 -5.64
CA LEU A 84 8.85 -0.63 -6.25
C LEU A 84 9.53 0.71 -6.49
N GLY A 85 9.66 1.09 -7.76
CA GLY A 85 10.35 2.32 -8.14
C GLY A 85 9.63 3.58 -7.70
N ALA A 86 10.31 4.71 -7.83
CA ALA A 86 9.77 6.01 -7.43
C ALA A 86 8.44 6.30 -8.12
N GLY A 87 7.45 6.73 -7.35
CA GLY A 87 6.14 7.09 -7.88
C GLY A 87 5.24 5.92 -8.25
N ALA A 88 5.66 4.68 -8.01
CA ALA A 88 4.83 3.51 -8.32
C ALA A 88 3.53 3.53 -7.52
N GLY A 89 2.46 2.99 -8.11
CA GLY A 89 1.18 2.90 -7.43
C GLY A 89 0.52 1.56 -7.67
N LEU A 90 -0.04 0.96 -6.61
CA LEU A 90 -0.85 -0.25 -6.69
C LEU A 90 -2.25 0.10 -6.22
N VAL A 91 -3.21 -0.02 -7.12
CA VAL A 91 -4.62 0.30 -6.87
C VAL A 91 -5.47 -0.81 -7.46
N GLU A 92 -6.49 -1.22 -6.72
CA GLU A 92 -7.39 -2.27 -7.18
C GLU A 92 -8.57 -1.67 -7.95
N PHE A 93 -8.94 -2.32 -9.06
CA PHE A 93 -10.09 -1.96 -9.89
C PHE A 93 -10.97 -3.18 -10.14
N ILE A 94 -12.27 -2.94 -10.18
CA ILE A 94 -13.26 -3.94 -10.59
C ILE A 94 -13.84 -3.57 -11.94
#